data_79f138fb905fdc4c2035efa665c6ec79
#
_entry.id   79f138fb905fdc4c2035efa665c6ec79
#
_cell.length_a   1.000
_cell.length_b   1.000
_cell.length_c   1.000
_cell.angle_alpha   90.00
_cell.angle_beta   90.00
_cell.angle_gamma   90.00
#
_symmetry.space_group_name_H-M   'P 1'
#
loop_
_entity.id
_entity.type
_entity.pdbx_description
1 polymer ?
#
loop_
_entity_poly.entity_id
_entity_poly.type
_entity_poly.pdbx_seq_one_letter_code
_entity_poly.pdbx_strand_id
1 'polypeptide(L)'
;MRLRMKTASVLLLTVATISAGTAIAQNPAKSAGASSVPHRAELALGYSYLHSNAPPGGCGCFNLNGGNATFAWAIKPGSWDVVGDVVAGYAGGVSSAGYSLTLSTYTAGVRYLPPVGHSSFQPFGQALVGVAHSSGSLVQAPNPGTTNAGAAFAGNFGGGLDLRVNPRFSIRLVEADYLLTTFDNGSNNHQNNLRIIAGVVLHF
;
A
#
# COMPACT_ATOMS: atom_id res chain seq x y z
N MET A 1 -17.69 46.54 5.44
CA MET A 1 -16.78 45.65 6.16
C MET A 1 -17.56 44.37 6.49
N ARG A 2 -17.48 43.34 5.64
CA ARG A 2 -18.25 42.05 5.81
C ARG A 2 -17.25 40.97 6.19
N LEU A 3 -17.34 40.49 7.42
CA LEU A 3 -16.56 39.39 7.97
C LEU A 3 -17.09 38.08 7.40
N ARG A 4 -16.30 37.35 6.61
CA ARG A 4 -16.61 36.00 6.18
C ARG A 4 -16.05 35.02 7.19
N MET A 5 -16.93 34.41 7.98
CA MET A 5 -16.62 33.25 8.81
C MET A 5 -16.32 32.04 7.92
N LYS A 6 -15.13 31.50 8.02
CA LYS A 6 -14.76 30.19 7.45
C LYS A 6 -15.18 29.11 8.44
N THR A 7 -16.18 28.31 8.06
CA THR A 7 -16.57 27.12 8.81
C THR A 7 -15.50 26.05 8.64
N ALA A 8 -14.77 25.77 9.71
CA ALA A 8 -13.88 24.62 9.79
C ALA A 8 -14.72 23.38 10.13
N SER A 9 -14.80 22.42 9.19
CA SER A 9 -15.39 21.11 9.45
C SER A 9 -14.42 20.29 10.29
N VAL A 10 -14.77 20.11 11.56
CA VAL A 10 -14.07 19.20 12.48
C VAL A 10 -14.60 17.80 12.21
N LEU A 11 -13.74 16.95 11.65
CA LEU A 11 -14.00 15.52 11.50
C LEU A 11 -13.82 14.86 12.88
N LEU A 12 -14.93 14.49 13.51
CA LEU A 12 -14.95 13.84 14.82
C LEU A 12 -14.57 12.35 14.63
N LEU A 13 -13.35 12.01 15.02
CA LEU A 13 -12.88 10.63 15.08
C LEU A 13 -13.42 10.00 16.38
N THR A 14 -14.50 9.23 16.31
CA THR A 14 -15.00 8.46 17.44
C THR A 14 -14.09 7.26 17.73
N VAL A 15 -13.28 7.38 18.75
CA VAL A 15 -12.51 6.26 19.32
C VAL A 15 -13.50 5.40 20.14
N ALA A 16 -13.79 4.20 19.63
CA ALA A 16 -14.55 3.20 20.39
C ALA A 16 -13.67 2.66 21.53
N THR A 17 -13.99 3.05 22.76
CA THR A 17 -13.38 2.46 23.97
C THR A 17 -13.93 1.05 24.16
N ILE A 18 -13.08 0.05 23.96
CA ILE A 18 -13.37 -1.34 24.30
C ILE A 18 -13.16 -1.49 25.82
N SER A 19 -14.23 -1.61 26.57
CA SER A 19 -14.20 -1.93 27.99
C SER A 19 -13.67 -3.35 28.20
N ALA A 20 -12.52 -3.47 28.86
CA ALA A 20 -11.96 -4.75 29.26
C ALA A 20 -12.83 -5.37 30.37
N GLY A 21 -13.63 -6.36 29.98
CA GLY A 21 -14.31 -7.24 30.93
C GLY A 21 -13.28 -8.17 31.58
N THR A 22 -13.29 -8.25 32.91
CA THR A 22 -12.48 -9.17 33.71
C THR A 22 -12.82 -10.61 33.35
N ALA A 23 -11.93 -11.29 32.62
CA ALA A 23 -12.04 -12.71 32.34
C ALA A 23 -11.55 -13.51 33.52
N ILE A 24 -12.44 -14.31 34.07
CA ILE A 24 -12.20 -15.37 35.08
C ILE A 24 -11.19 -16.36 34.46
N ALA A 25 -10.14 -16.67 35.21
CA ALA A 25 -9.13 -17.64 34.84
C ALA A 25 -9.75 -19.01 34.52
N GLN A 26 -9.80 -19.32 33.23
CA GLN A 26 -10.02 -20.67 32.75
C GLN A 26 -8.68 -21.31 32.43
N ASN A 27 -8.50 -22.58 32.87
CA ASN A 27 -7.33 -23.41 32.61
C ASN A 27 -6.69 -23.18 31.24
N PRO A 28 -5.36 -23.22 31.14
CA PRO A 28 -4.72 -23.16 29.84
C PRO A 28 -5.11 -24.41 29.05
N ALA A 29 -6.17 -24.30 28.26
CA ALA A 29 -6.42 -25.23 27.18
C ALA A 29 -5.15 -25.26 26.36
N LYS A 30 -4.50 -26.41 26.28
CA LYS A 30 -3.37 -26.74 25.46
C LYS A 30 -3.56 -26.04 24.12
N SER A 31 -2.76 -25.02 23.86
CA SER A 31 -2.76 -24.31 22.61
C SER A 31 -2.60 -25.34 21.49
N ALA A 32 -3.70 -25.76 20.90
CA ALA A 32 -3.66 -26.51 19.65
C ALA A 32 -2.95 -25.59 18.68
N GLY A 33 -1.72 -25.95 18.33
CA GLY A 33 -0.95 -25.21 17.33
C GLY A 33 -1.85 -24.90 16.17
N ALA A 34 -1.98 -23.63 15.82
CA ALA A 34 -2.84 -23.18 14.73
C ALA A 34 -2.40 -23.94 13.48
N SER A 35 -3.12 -25.01 13.18
CA SER A 35 -2.92 -25.78 11.97
C SER A 35 -3.12 -24.78 10.85
N SER A 36 -2.07 -24.48 10.11
CA SER A 36 -2.14 -23.59 8.96
C SER A 36 -3.01 -24.29 7.91
N VAL A 37 -4.31 -24.07 7.98
CA VAL A 37 -5.18 -24.41 6.85
C VAL A 37 -4.67 -23.56 5.70
N PRO A 38 -4.19 -24.16 4.62
CA PRO A 38 -3.70 -23.38 3.49
C PRO A 38 -4.89 -22.62 2.89
N HIS A 39 -4.91 -21.31 3.09
CA HIS A 39 -5.91 -20.44 2.48
C HIS A 39 -5.67 -20.41 0.98
N ARG A 40 -6.75 -20.36 0.20
CA ARG A 40 -6.68 -20.28 -1.26
C ARG A 40 -6.66 -18.85 -1.77
N ALA A 41 -7.23 -17.93 -1.00
CA ALA A 41 -7.30 -16.53 -1.37
C ALA A 41 -7.04 -15.63 -0.18
N GLU A 42 -6.44 -14.49 -0.44
CA GLU A 42 -6.18 -13.42 0.54
C GLU A 42 -6.59 -12.07 -0.05
N LEU A 43 -7.19 -11.22 0.79
CA LEU A 43 -7.45 -9.82 0.49
C LEU A 43 -6.76 -8.98 1.56
N ALA A 44 -5.76 -8.21 1.17
CA ALA A 44 -5.11 -7.24 2.04
C ALA A 44 -5.61 -5.83 1.73
N LEU A 45 -5.88 -5.07 2.78
CA LEU A 45 -6.24 -3.65 2.71
C LEU A 45 -5.34 -2.88 3.68
N GLY A 46 -4.79 -1.77 3.23
CA GLY A 46 -3.84 -1.04 4.06
C GLY A 46 -3.68 0.43 3.70
N TYR A 47 -2.95 1.11 4.58
CA TYR A 47 -2.42 2.43 4.33
C TYR A 47 -1.10 2.31 3.59
N SER A 48 -0.91 3.13 2.56
CA SER A 48 0.29 3.20 1.74
C SER A 48 0.96 4.56 1.87
N TYR A 49 2.22 4.54 2.23
CA TYR A 49 3.13 5.68 2.19
C TYR A 49 4.13 5.46 1.06
N LEU A 50 4.26 6.42 0.16
CA LEU A 50 5.19 6.37 -0.95
C LEU A 50 6.15 7.57 -0.88
N HIS A 51 7.43 7.29 -0.73
CA HIS A 51 8.50 8.28 -0.86
C HIS A 51 9.03 8.27 -2.30
N SER A 52 8.84 9.39 -3.00
CA SER A 52 9.22 9.55 -4.40
C SER A 52 10.38 10.51 -4.54
N ASN A 53 11.34 10.16 -5.43
CA ASN A 53 12.34 11.13 -5.81
C ASN A 53 11.75 12.20 -6.73
N ALA A 54 12.28 13.41 -6.61
CA ALA A 54 11.80 14.55 -7.35
C ALA A 54 11.93 14.39 -8.86
N PRO A 55 10.97 14.94 -9.60
CA PRO A 55 11.16 15.11 -11.03
C PRO A 55 12.31 16.09 -11.33
N PRO A 56 12.86 16.06 -12.55
CA PRO A 56 13.86 17.03 -13.00
C PRO A 56 13.31 18.45 -12.82
N GLY A 57 14.14 19.33 -12.34
CA GLY A 57 13.74 20.70 -12.02
C GLY A 57 13.76 21.05 -10.55
N GLY A 58 14.18 20.12 -9.68
CA GLY A 58 14.63 20.43 -8.33
C GLY A 58 13.55 20.67 -7.29
N CYS A 59 12.40 20.02 -7.40
CA CYS A 59 11.39 20.11 -6.33
C CYS A 59 11.72 19.26 -5.09
N GLY A 60 12.84 18.56 -5.06
CA GLY A 60 13.21 17.66 -3.96
C GLY A 60 12.31 16.43 -3.86
N CYS A 61 12.63 15.49 -2.96
CA CYS A 61 11.78 14.34 -2.69
C CYS A 61 10.46 14.77 -2.07
N PHE A 62 9.39 14.03 -2.37
CA PHE A 62 8.07 14.26 -1.81
C PHE A 62 7.38 12.96 -1.45
N ASN A 63 6.31 13.06 -0.67
CA ASN A 63 5.63 11.90 -0.14
C ASN A 63 4.17 11.88 -0.60
N LEU A 64 3.71 10.70 -1.02
CA LEU A 64 2.30 10.46 -1.29
C LEU A 64 1.74 9.55 -0.18
N ASN A 65 0.54 9.87 0.24
CA ASN A 65 -0.20 9.13 1.24
C ASN A 65 -1.49 8.60 0.63
N GLY A 66 -1.85 7.36 0.94
CA GLY A 66 -3.02 6.76 0.34
C GLY A 66 -3.36 5.39 0.88
N GLY A 67 -3.97 4.58 0.04
CA GLY A 67 -4.38 3.23 0.39
C GLY A 67 -3.97 2.21 -0.65
N ASN A 68 -3.97 0.94 -0.23
CA ASN A 68 -3.78 -0.19 -1.12
C ASN A 68 -4.86 -1.26 -0.91
N ALA A 69 -5.08 -2.03 -1.98
CA ALA A 69 -5.82 -3.27 -1.96
C ALA A 69 -5.03 -4.32 -2.74
N THR A 70 -4.71 -5.43 -2.10
CA THR A 70 -3.97 -6.54 -2.70
C THR A 70 -4.81 -7.80 -2.62
N PHE A 71 -5.00 -8.48 -3.75
CA PHE A 71 -5.61 -9.80 -3.82
C PHE A 71 -4.55 -10.82 -4.19
N ALA A 72 -4.44 -11.91 -3.40
CA ALA A 72 -3.55 -13.01 -3.67
C ALA A 72 -4.32 -14.32 -3.80
N TRP A 73 -3.90 -15.16 -4.75
CA TRP A 73 -4.45 -16.47 -4.99
C TRP A 73 -3.34 -17.51 -4.99
N ALA A 74 -3.47 -18.53 -4.14
CA ALA A 74 -2.47 -19.58 -4.00
C ALA A 74 -2.41 -20.47 -5.24
N ILE A 75 -1.27 -20.47 -5.93
CA ILE A 75 -0.93 -21.46 -6.98
C ILE A 75 -0.46 -22.74 -6.32
N LYS A 76 0.44 -22.59 -5.34
CA LYS A 76 0.94 -23.68 -4.51
C LYS A 76 0.74 -23.27 -3.05
N PRO A 77 -0.32 -23.77 -2.40
CA PRO A 77 -0.67 -23.39 -1.05
C PRO A 77 0.53 -23.41 -0.08
N GLY A 78 0.71 -22.29 0.62
CA GLY A 78 1.81 -22.11 1.59
C GLY A 78 3.19 -21.83 0.99
N SER A 79 3.29 -21.55 -0.32
CA SER A 79 4.59 -21.24 -0.94
C SER A 79 4.52 -20.16 -2.01
N TRP A 80 3.57 -20.23 -2.94
CA TRP A 80 3.50 -19.33 -4.10
C TRP A 80 2.09 -18.88 -4.38
N ASP A 81 1.94 -17.56 -4.57
CA ASP A 81 0.67 -16.92 -4.95
C ASP A 81 0.85 -16.11 -6.23
N VAL A 82 -0.25 -16.01 -7.00
CA VAL A 82 -0.44 -14.93 -7.95
C VAL A 82 -1.07 -13.76 -7.21
N VAL A 83 -0.57 -12.57 -7.47
CA VAL A 83 -0.97 -11.34 -6.77
C VAL A 83 -1.40 -10.29 -7.77
N GLY A 84 -2.51 -9.61 -7.47
CA GLY A 84 -2.90 -8.34 -8.05
C GLY A 84 -2.90 -7.26 -6.99
N ASP A 85 -2.30 -6.13 -7.27
CA ASP A 85 -2.14 -5.01 -6.32
C ASP A 85 -2.60 -3.69 -6.95
N VAL A 86 -3.40 -2.95 -6.21
CA VAL A 86 -3.87 -1.62 -6.58
C VAL A 86 -3.54 -0.66 -5.45
N VAL A 87 -2.84 0.42 -5.79
CA VAL A 87 -2.49 1.48 -4.86
C VAL A 87 -2.94 2.81 -5.43
N ALA A 88 -3.45 3.68 -4.57
CA ALA A 88 -3.72 5.07 -4.90
C ALA A 88 -3.15 5.98 -3.81
N GLY A 89 -2.34 6.96 -4.19
CA GLY A 89 -1.73 7.91 -3.28
C GLY A 89 -1.84 9.34 -3.81
N TYR A 90 -1.88 10.29 -2.87
CA TYR A 90 -1.97 11.71 -3.15
C TYR A 90 -0.87 12.49 -2.42
N ALA A 91 -0.30 13.47 -3.12
CA ALA A 91 0.57 14.48 -2.57
C ALA A 91 0.05 15.87 -2.95
N GLY A 92 -0.08 16.77 -1.97
CA GLY A 92 -0.39 18.18 -2.17
C GLY A 92 0.77 19.04 -1.69
N GLY A 93 0.95 20.22 -2.30
CA GLY A 93 2.02 21.14 -1.90
C GLY A 93 3.42 20.67 -2.27
N VAL A 94 3.54 19.91 -3.37
CA VAL A 94 4.83 19.47 -3.91
C VAL A 94 5.59 20.69 -4.42
N SER A 95 6.79 20.93 -3.89
CA SER A 95 7.62 22.11 -4.11
C SER A 95 7.01 23.43 -3.59
N SER A 96 7.78 24.51 -3.67
CA SER A 96 7.32 25.87 -3.32
C SER A 96 6.18 26.39 -4.22
N ALA A 97 5.99 25.80 -5.39
CA ALA A 97 4.90 26.13 -6.30
C ALA A 97 3.55 25.49 -5.93
N GLY A 98 3.52 24.61 -4.92
CA GLY A 98 2.28 24.00 -4.40
C GLY A 98 1.62 23.00 -5.36
N TYR A 99 2.39 22.32 -6.18
CA TYR A 99 1.86 21.30 -7.11
C TYR A 99 1.18 20.14 -6.38
N SER A 100 0.22 19.53 -7.04
CA SER A 100 -0.45 18.31 -6.58
C SER A 100 -0.17 17.14 -7.52
N LEU A 101 -0.13 15.94 -6.96
CA LEU A 101 0.04 14.69 -7.69
C LEU A 101 -0.85 13.61 -7.09
N THR A 102 -1.61 12.95 -7.92
CA THR A 102 -2.24 11.66 -7.62
C THR A 102 -1.53 10.59 -8.45
N LEU A 103 -1.08 9.54 -7.79
CA LEU A 103 -0.47 8.37 -8.42
C LEU A 103 -1.29 7.14 -8.08
N SER A 104 -1.73 6.42 -9.12
CA SER A 104 -2.37 5.11 -8.98
C SER A 104 -1.55 4.06 -9.69
N THR A 105 -1.31 2.91 -9.05
CA THR A 105 -0.59 1.78 -9.65
C THR A 105 -1.47 0.56 -9.69
N TYR A 106 -1.40 -0.19 -10.79
CA TYR A 106 -2.11 -1.43 -11.03
C TYR A 106 -1.07 -2.45 -11.47
N THR A 107 -0.71 -3.36 -10.56
CA THR A 107 0.36 -4.32 -10.79
C THR A 107 -0.10 -5.74 -10.51
N ALA A 108 0.49 -6.72 -11.20
CA ALA A 108 0.25 -8.12 -10.96
C ALA A 108 1.55 -8.91 -11.10
N GLY A 109 1.63 -10.05 -10.41
CA GLY A 109 2.81 -10.90 -10.45
C GLY A 109 2.76 -12.04 -9.46
N VAL A 110 3.90 -12.35 -8.87
CA VAL A 110 4.04 -13.50 -7.97
C VAL A 110 4.56 -13.07 -6.60
N ARG A 111 4.10 -13.81 -5.58
CA ARG A 111 4.54 -13.71 -4.20
C ARG A 111 5.06 -15.07 -3.75
N TYR A 112 6.18 -15.06 -3.06
CA TYR A 112 6.75 -16.23 -2.39
C TYR A 112 6.57 -16.12 -0.89
N LEU A 113 6.06 -17.18 -0.28
CA LEU A 113 5.92 -17.32 1.17
C LEU A 113 6.88 -18.43 1.64
N PRO A 114 8.00 -18.10 2.28
CA PRO A 114 8.88 -19.11 2.85
C PRO A 114 8.17 -19.88 3.97
N PRO A 115 8.41 -21.19 4.08
CA PRO A 115 7.83 -21.99 5.14
C PRO A 115 8.40 -21.58 6.52
N VAL A 116 7.52 -21.24 7.44
CA VAL A 116 7.89 -20.74 8.78
C VAL A 116 7.50 -21.68 9.92
N GLY A 117 7.05 -22.89 9.62
CA GLY A 117 6.62 -23.88 10.60
C GLY A 117 5.42 -23.39 11.41
N HIS A 118 5.57 -23.36 12.72
CA HIS A 118 4.51 -22.95 13.67
C HIS A 118 4.57 -21.47 14.07
N SER A 119 5.37 -20.66 13.38
CA SER A 119 5.47 -19.22 13.67
C SER A 119 4.18 -18.48 13.33
N SER A 120 3.79 -17.53 14.18
CA SER A 120 2.72 -16.58 13.85
C SER A 120 3.17 -15.51 12.87
N PHE A 121 4.48 -15.35 12.67
CA PHE A 121 5.03 -14.39 11.70
C PHE A 121 5.23 -15.08 10.36
N GLN A 122 4.64 -14.50 9.32
CA GLN A 122 4.75 -14.96 7.94
C GLN A 122 5.43 -13.90 7.11
N PRO A 123 6.75 -14.03 6.83
CA PRO A 123 7.42 -13.18 5.85
C PRO A 123 6.98 -13.57 4.44
N PHE A 124 7.08 -12.61 3.52
CA PHE A 124 6.87 -12.85 2.10
C PHE A 124 7.77 -11.94 1.26
N GLY A 125 8.04 -12.36 0.03
CA GLY A 125 8.68 -11.55 -0.99
C GLY A 125 7.84 -11.55 -2.26
N GLN A 126 7.81 -10.43 -3.00
CA GLN A 126 6.99 -10.32 -4.21
C GLN A 126 7.69 -9.57 -5.34
N ALA A 127 7.29 -9.91 -6.56
CA ALA A 127 7.71 -9.22 -7.77
C ALA A 127 6.48 -9.04 -8.66
N LEU A 128 6.11 -7.78 -8.90
CA LEU A 128 4.91 -7.40 -9.64
C LEU A 128 5.28 -6.43 -10.76
N VAL A 129 4.56 -6.49 -11.86
CA VAL A 129 4.69 -5.56 -12.99
C VAL A 129 3.32 -5.08 -13.44
N GLY A 130 3.26 -3.90 -14.05
CA GLY A 130 2.01 -3.34 -14.51
C GLY A 130 2.13 -1.91 -14.99
N VAL A 131 1.15 -1.10 -14.64
CA VAL A 131 1.04 0.29 -15.09
C VAL A 131 0.84 1.22 -13.90
N ALA A 132 1.43 2.41 -14.03
CA ALA A 132 1.18 3.54 -13.16
C ALA A 132 0.43 4.62 -13.94
N HIS A 133 -0.55 5.24 -13.31
CA HIS A 133 -1.28 6.39 -13.82
C HIS A 133 -1.06 7.58 -12.89
N SER A 134 -0.58 8.68 -13.43
CA SER A 134 -0.37 9.92 -12.70
C SER A 134 -1.32 11.01 -13.19
N SER A 135 -1.82 11.84 -12.28
CA SER A 135 -2.62 13.02 -12.60
C SER A 135 -2.38 14.12 -11.57
N GLY A 136 -2.62 15.37 -11.98
CA GLY A 136 -2.44 16.51 -11.12
C GLY A 136 -1.58 17.61 -11.74
N SER A 137 -1.42 18.72 -11.07
CA SER A 137 -0.71 19.90 -11.60
C SER A 137 0.80 19.70 -11.76
N LEU A 138 1.37 18.65 -11.14
CA LEU A 138 2.78 18.28 -11.35
C LEU A 138 3.01 17.58 -12.71
N VAL A 139 1.97 16.97 -13.27
CA VAL A 139 2.05 16.27 -14.55
C VAL A 139 1.94 17.30 -15.68
N GLN A 140 2.90 17.31 -16.58
CA GLN A 140 2.88 18.21 -17.71
C GLN A 140 1.83 17.76 -18.74
N ALA A 141 0.93 18.65 -19.12
CA ALA A 141 -0.05 18.34 -20.16
C ALA A 141 0.65 18.20 -21.51
N PRO A 142 0.38 17.15 -22.29
CA PRO A 142 1.03 16.93 -23.56
C PRO A 142 0.67 18.01 -24.62
N ASN A 143 -0.49 18.66 -24.45
CA ASN A 143 -0.93 19.76 -25.34
C ASN A 143 -1.79 20.76 -24.55
N PRO A 144 -1.84 22.04 -24.94
CA PRO A 144 -2.75 23.02 -24.37
C PRO A 144 -4.20 22.55 -24.47
N GLY A 145 -4.90 22.49 -23.32
CA GLY A 145 -6.30 22.07 -23.24
C GLY A 145 -6.53 20.59 -22.99
N THR A 146 -5.46 19.77 -22.83
CA THR A 146 -5.56 18.37 -22.40
C THR A 146 -5.45 18.26 -20.88
N THR A 147 -5.89 17.11 -20.33
CA THR A 147 -5.77 16.82 -18.90
C THR A 147 -4.31 16.56 -18.52
N ASN A 148 -3.89 17.05 -17.36
CA ASN A 148 -2.57 16.79 -16.80
C ASN A 148 -2.55 15.34 -16.23
N ALA A 149 -2.40 14.37 -17.13
CA ALA A 149 -2.39 12.95 -16.78
C ALA A 149 -1.40 12.20 -17.67
N GLY A 150 -0.81 11.16 -17.13
CA GLY A 150 0.13 10.29 -17.81
C GLY A 150 0.02 8.85 -17.34
N ALA A 151 0.37 7.91 -18.23
CA ALA A 151 0.50 6.50 -17.90
C ALA A 151 1.91 6.04 -18.22
N ALA A 152 2.44 5.14 -17.39
CA ALA A 152 3.78 4.61 -17.54
C ALA A 152 3.86 3.15 -17.07
N PHE A 153 4.93 2.46 -17.43
CA PHE A 153 5.24 1.15 -16.87
C PHE A 153 5.52 1.29 -15.37
N ALA A 154 5.12 0.26 -14.60
CA ALA A 154 5.42 0.12 -13.18
C ALA A 154 5.99 -1.27 -12.90
N GLY A 155 7.11 -1.31 -12.18
CA GLY A 155 7.68 -2.52 -11.59
C GLY A 155 7.73 -2.39 -10.09
N ASN A 156 7.27 -3.39 -9.36
CA ASN A 156 7.21 -3.38 -7.91
C ASN A 156 7.91 -4.62 -7.35
N PHE A 157 8.94 -4.43 -6.52
CA PHE A 157 9.77 -5.49 -5.96
C PHE A 157 9.97 -5.27 -4.48
N GLY A 158 9.61 -6.24 -3.67
CA GLY A 158 9.76 -6.08 -2.23
C GLY A 158 9.22 -7.26 -1.44
N GLY A 159 8.79 -6.97 -0.23
CA GLY A 159 8.24 -7.98 0.64
C GLY A 159 7.80 -7.41 1.97
N GLY A 160 7.29 -8.26 2.81
CA GLY A 160 6.72 -7.84 4.07
C GLY A 160 6.65 -8.93 5.11
N LEU A 161 6.00 -8.58 6.20
CA LEU A 161 5.81 -9.43 7.36
C LEU A 161 4.36 -9.33 7.84
N ASP A 162 3.65 -10.45 7.77
CA ASP A 162 2.30 -10.58 8.29
C ASP A 162 2.32 -11.31 9.64
N LEU A 163 1.56 -10.81 10.61
CA LEU A 163 1.32 -11.44 11.91
C LEU A 163 -0.05 -12.13 11.88
N ARG A 164 -0.07 -13.45 11.94
CA ARG A 164 -1.31 -14.22 12.05
C ARG A 164 -1.94 -14.05 13.42
N VAL A 165 -3.14 -13.47 13.44
CA VAL A 165 -3.94 -13.29 14.65
C VAL A 165 -4.87 -14.49 14.85
N ASN A 166 -5.50 -14.94 13.76
CA ASN A 166 -6.35 -16.13 13.74
C ASN A 166 -6.37 -16.75 12.31
N PRO A 167 -7.04 -17.89 12.08
CA PRO A 167 -7.05 -18.53 10.76
C PRO A 167 -7.63 -17.68 9.63
N ARG A 168 -8.44 -16.67 9.90
CA ARG A 168 -9.09 -15.82 8.89
C ARG A 168 -8.53 -14.42 8.80
N PHE A 169 -7.63 -14.04 9.71
CA PHE A 169 -7.19 -12.65 9.85
C PHE A 169 -5.72 -12.55 10.24
N SER A 170 -4.98 -11.74 9.53
CA SER A 170 -3.62 -11.32 9.86
C SER A 170 -3.48 -9.80 9.84
N ILE A 171 -2.48 -9.31 10.53
CA ILE A 171 -2.06 -7.91 10.49
C ILE A 171 -0.79 -7.86 9.64
N ARG A 172 -0.81 -7.07 8.57
CA ARG A 172 0.41 -6.71 7.84
C ARG A 172 1.14 -5.65 8.63
N LEU A 173 2.21 -6.07 9.31
CA LEU A 173 3.01 -5.19 10.15
C LEU A 173 3.76 -4.17 9.31
N VAL A 174 4.34 -4.65 8.21
CA VAL A 174 5.06 -3.85 7.24
C VAL A 174 5.17 -4.61 5.92
N GLU A 175 5.04 -3.88 4.84
CA GLU A 175 5.48 -4.26 3.50
C GLU A 175 6.35 -3.12 2.97
N ALA A 176 7.53 -3.43 2.49
CA ALA A 176 8.47 -2.46 1.94
C ALA A 176 8.83 -2.86 0.52
N ASP A 177 8.52 -1.98 -0.43
CA ASP A 177 8.70 -2.24 -1.85
C ASP A 177 9.49 -1.12 -2.51
N TYR A 178 10.33 -1.52 -3.44
CA TYR A 178 10.90 -0.64 -4.44
C TYR A 178 9.95 -0.56 -5.63
N LEU A 179 9.39 0.62 -5.88
CA LEU A 179 8.51 0.89 -6.99
C LEU A 179 9.25 1.71 -8.07
N LEU A 180 9.54 1.07 -9.18
CA LEU A 180 10.06 1.72 -10.39
C LEU A 180 8.89 2.18 -11.25
N THR A 181 8.89 3.44 -11.67
CA THR A 181 7.98 3.95 -12.70
C THR A 181 8.77 4.62 -13.81
N THR A 182 8.21 4.64 -15.03
CA THR A 182 8.91 5.17 -16.22
C THR A 182 8.16 6.32 -16.86
N PHE A 183 7.68 7.26 -16.05
CA PHE A 183 7.09 8.49 -16.60
C PHE A 183 8.16 9.31 -17.30
N ASP A 184 7.77 9.94 -18.39
CA ASP A 184 8.62 10.91 -19.08
C ASP A 184 8.84 12.11 -18.15
N ASN A 185 10.09 12.40 -17.85
CA ASN A 185 10.51 13.49 -17.00
C ASN A 185 11.54 14.42 -17.69
N GLY A 186 11.71 14.26 -19.01
CA GLY A 186 12.64 15.05 -19.81
C GLY A 186 14.13 14.83 -19.51
N SER A 187 14.47 13.82 -18.70
CA SER A 187 15.84 13.52 -18.28
C SER A 187 16.18 12.05 -18.47
N ASN A 188 15.84 11.21 -17.49
CA ASN A 188 16.19 9.79 -17.51
C ASN A 188 14.96 8.87 -17.59
N ASN A 189 13.77 9.41 -17.52
CA ASN A 189 12.49 8.72 -17.60
C ASN A 189 12.35 7.57 -16.59
N HIS A 190 12.97 7.74 -15.40
CA HIS A 190 12.92 6.76 -14.32
C HIS A 190 12.60 7.46 -13.00
N GLN A 191 11.63 6.93 -12.27
CA GLN A 191 11.35 7.32 -10.90
C GLN A 191 11.56 6.11 -10.00
N ASN A 192 12.43 6.29 -9.02
CA ASN A 192 12.74 5.28 -8.01
C ASN A 192 11.98 5.67 -6.73
N ASN A 193 11.05 4.85 -6.32
CA ASN A 193 10.20 5.16 -5.20
C ASN A 193 10.31 4.07 -4.14
N LEU A 194 10.27 4.47 -2.86
CA LEU A 194 10.13 3.55 -1.74
C LEU A 194 8.69 3.57 -1.28
N ARG A 195 8.04 2.42 -1.30
CA ARG A 195 6.67 2.22 -0.82
C ARG A 195 6.68 1.46 0.50
N ILE A 196 5.95 1.97 1.48
CA ILE A 196 5.73 1.29 2.77
C ILE A 196 4.23 1.13 2.97
N ILE A 197 3.82 -0.08 3.33
CA ILE A 197 2.41 -0.42 3.57
C ILE A 197 2.28 -1.08 4.94
N ALA A 198 1.19 -0.77 5.64
CA ALA A 198 0.72 -1.48 6.82
C ALA A 198 -0.80 -1.63 6.75
N GLY A 199 -1.34 -2.75 7.26
CA GLY A 199 -2.77 -2.99 7.09
C GLY A 199 -3.25 -4.31 7.67
N VAL A 200 -4.33 -4.82 7.09
CA VAL A 200 -5.00 -6.05 7.50
C VAL A 200 -5.12 -7.00 6.32
N VAL A 201 -5.07 -8.30 6.61
CA VAL A 201 -5.17 -9.38 5.62
C VAL A 201 -6.30 -10.32 6.03
N LEU A 202 -7.24 -10.53 5.13
CA LEU A 202 -8.34 -11.47 5.27
C LEU A 202 -8.02 -12.72 4.45
N HIS A 203 -8.19 -13.91 5.05
CA HIS A 203 -7.93 -15.20 4.43
C HIS A 203 -9.23 -15.96 4.18
N PHE A 204 -9.34 -16.59 3.00
CA PHE A 204 -10.53 -17.33 2.54
C PHE A 204 -10.20 -18.76 2.11
#